data_553eba3b2e1bbea5e541b333f2b88f13
#
_entry.id   553eba3b2e1bbea5e541b333f2b88f13
#
_cell.length_a   1.000
_cell.length_b   1.000
_cell.length_c   1.000
_cell.angle_alpha   90.00
_cell.angle_beta   90.00
_cell.angle_gamma   90.00
#
_symmetry.space_group_name_H-M   'P 1'
#
loop_
_entity.id
_entity.type
_entity.pdbx_description
1 polymer ?
#
loop_
_entity_poly.entity_id
_entity_poly.type
_entity_poly.pdbx_seq_one_letter_code
_entity_poly.pdbx_strand_id
1 'polypeptide(L)'
;MQATRLEKISRLIQKELSELFRLETAKMGGVLVSVSSVRVSPDLSVARAHLSIFPSERAQELLANINANVGQIRYNLASRTRHQLRRTPELSFFIDDSLDYIEHIDELLAKDKKSTNEQAEK
;
A
#
# COMPACT_ATOMS: atom_id res chain seq x y z
N MET A 1 9.14 23.29 7.20
CA MET A 1 9.85 22.57 6.14
C MET A 1 8.90 22.22 5.02
N GLN A 2 9.36 22.40 3.82
CA GLN A 2 8.49 22.18 2.67
C GLN A 2 8.64 20.77 2.14
N ALA A 3 7.53 20.20 1.73
CA ALA A 3 7.55 18.88 1.13
C ALA A 3 8.19 18.96 -0.25
N THR A 4 8.94 17.92 -0.60
CA THR A 4 9.50 17.85 -1.94
C THR A 4 8.40 17.56 -2.94
N ARG A 5 8.74 17.73 -4.22
CA ARG A 5 7.78 17.40 -5.27
C ARG A 5 7.35 15.94 -5.19
N LEU A 6 8.32 15.05 -4.95
CA LEU A 6 8.00 13.63 -4.83
C LEU A 6 7.05 13.37 -3.70
N GLU A 7 7.26 14.03 -2.56
CA GLU A 7 6.38 13.85 -1.43
C GLU A 7 4.97 14.33 -1.73
N LYS A 8 4.87 15.46 -2.43
CA LYS A 8 3.55 15.98 -2.79
C LYS A 8 2.83 15.04 -3.73
N ILE A 9 3.53 14.50 -4.70
CA ILE A 9 2.94 13.55 -5.65
C ILE A 9 2.54 12.28 -4.93
N SER A 10 3.39 11.79 -4.02
CA SER A 10 3.07 10.60 -3.26
C SER A 10 1.80 10.79 -2.43
N ARG A 11 1.68 11.95 -1.80
CA ARG A 11 0.47 12.24 -1.01
C ARG A 11 -0.76 12.34 -1.88
N LEU A 12 -0.63 12.94 -3.05
CA LEU A 12 -1.74 13.05 -3.97
C LEU A 12 -2.21 11.66 -4.39
N ILE A 13 -1.27 10.80 -4.78
CA ILE A 13 -1.61 9.46 -5.20
C ILE A 13 -2.23 8.69 -4.05
N GLN A 14 -1.66 8.83 -2.86
CA GLN A 14 -2.21 8.14 -1.69
C GLN A 14 -3.65 8.55 -1.44
N LYS A 15 -3.91 9.85 -1.52
CA LYS A 15 -5.25 10.36 -1.27
C LYS A 15 -6.24 9.83 -2.29
N GLU A 16 -5.88 9.90 -3.56
CA GLU A 16 -6.80 9.50 -4.61
C GLU A 16 -7.00 8.00 -4.63
N LEU A 17 -5.95 7.22 -4.38
CA LEU A 17 -6.11 5.78 -4.30
C LEU A 17 -6.96 5.39 -3.11
N SER A 18 -6.79 6.08 -1.98
CA SER A 18 -7.62 5.81 -0.81
C SER A 18 -9.10 5.99 -1.13
N GLU A 19 -9.43 7.05 -1.86
CA GLU A 19 -10.81 7.28 -2.26
C GLU A 19 -11.30 6.19 -3.19
N LEU A 20 -10.48 5.80 -4.17
CA LEU A 20 -10.89 4.75 -5.09
C LEU A 20 -11.19 3.45 -4.36
N PHE A 21 -10.31 3.06 -3.43
CA PHE A 21 -10.53 1.84 -2.70
C PHE A 21 -11.70 1.94 -1.74
N ARG A 22 -11.91 3.11 -1.17
CA ARG A 22 -13.05 3.32 -0.29
C ARG A 22 -14.36 3.09 -1.07
N LEU A 23 -14.42 3.65 -2.27
CA LEU A 23 -15.61 3.50 -3.10
C LEU A 23 -15.82 2.05 -3.51
N GLU A 24 -14.73 1.36 -3.86
CA GLU A 24 -14.85 -0.03 -4.27
C GLU A 24 -15.26 -0.94 -3.12
N THR A 25 -14.65 -0.75 -1.96
CA THR A 25 -14.93 -1.65 -0.85
C THR A 25 -16.26 -1.33 -0.17
N ALA A 26 -16.82 -0.16 -0.42
CA ALA A 26 -18.15 0.14 0.09
C ALA A 26 -19.19 -0.85 -0.42
N LYS A 27 -18.92 -1.45 -1.57
CA LYS A 27 -19.82 -2.45 -2.15
C LYS A 27 -19.61 -3.84 -1.58
N MET A 28 -18.56 -4.02 -0.79
CA MET A 28 -18.18 -5.32 -0.26
C MET A 28 -18.37 -5.28 1.24
N GLY A 29 -19.36 -5.95 1.75
CA GLY A 29 -19.63 -5.88 3.17
C GLY A 29 -18.45 -6.37 4.00
N GLY A 30 -18.06 -5.60 4.99
CA GLY A 30 -17.04 -6.01 5.93
C GLY A 30 -15.62 -5.97 5.44
N VAL A 31 -15.38 -5.39 4.26
CA VAL A 31 -14.02 -5.29 3.72
C VAL A 31 -13.59 -3.84 3.74
N LEU A 32 -12.36 -3.61 4.17
CA LEU A 32 -11.77 -2.27 4.19
C LEU A 32 -10.38 -2.34 3.64
N VAL A 33 -10.10 -1.50 2.64
CA VAL A 33 -8.76 -1.37 2.08
C VAL A 33 -8.32 0.07 2.24
N SER A 34 -7.20 0.27 2.94
CA SER A 34 -6.62 1.59 3.15
C SER A 34 -5.24 1.64 2.54
N VAL A 35 -4.89 2.81 2.00
CA VAL A 35 -3.54 3.00 1.49
C VAL A 35 -2.72 3.63 2.60
N SER A 36 -1.80 2.86 3.16
CA SER A 36 -1.03 3.34 4.31
C SER A 36 0.14 4.20 3.87
N SER A 37 0.73 3.93 2.72
CA SER A 37 1.81 4.78 2.21
C SER A 37 1.97 4.56 0.72
N VAL A 38 2.57 5.56 0.06
CA VAL A 38 2.88 5.48 -1.35
C VAL A 38 4.30 6.00 -1.53
N ARG A 39 5.10 5.27 -2.28
CA ARG A 39 6.43 5.71 -2.67
C ARG A 39 6.52 5.80 -4.17
N VAL A 40 6.98 6.94 -4.65
CA VAL A 40 7.11 7.19 -6.07
C VAL A 40 8.60 7.27 -6.41
N SER A 41 8.98 6.62 -7.50
CA SER A 41 10.37 6.65 -7.94
C SER A 41 10.76 8.08 -8.36
N PRO A 42 12.05 8.41 -8.28
CA PRO A 42 12.48 9.79 -8.62
C PRO A 42 12.10 10.22 -10.04
N ASP A 43 12.05 9.28 -10.96
CA ASP A 43 11.67 9.60 -12.34
C ASP A 43 10.16 9.53 -12.57
N LEU A 44 9.41 9.30 -11.51
CA LEU A 44 7.94 9.26 -11.54
C LEU A 44 7.39 8.15 -12.41
N SER A 45 8.16 7.12 -12.67
CA SER A 45 7.70 6.03 -13.53
C SER A 45 6.95 4.95 -12.78
N VAL A 46 7.22 4.78 -11.48
CA VAL A 46 6.62 3.72 -10.68
C VAL A 46 6.17 4.28 -9.35
N ALA A 47 5.01 3.87 -8.93
CA ALA A 47 4.50 4.18 -7.59
C ALA A 47 4.20 2.87 -6.87
N ARG A 48 4.75 2.71 -5.69
CA ARG A 48 4.51 1.54 -4.85
C ARG A 48 3.58 1.92 -3.73
N ALA A 49 2.44 1.28 -3.68
CA ALA A 49 1.42 1.57 -2.69
C ALA A 49 1.34 0.42 -1.70
N HIS A 50 1.43 0.75 -0.43
CA HIS A 50 1.29 -0.24 0.63
C HIS A 50 -0.11 -0.15 1.19
N LEU A 51 -0.76 -1.29 1.30
CA LEU A 51 -2.16 -1.37 1.65
C LEU A 51 -2.35 -2.08 2.98
N SER A 52 -3.30 -1.58 3.73
CA SER A 52 -3.79 -2.27 4.92
C SER A 52 -5.18 -2.80 4.57
N ILE A 53 -5.35 -4.11 4.68
CA ILE A 53 -6.58 -4.76 4.24
C ILE A 53 -7.21 -5.48 5.43
N PHE A 54 -8.48 -5.24 5.63
CA PHE A 54 -9.25 -5.89 6.67
C PHE A 54 -10.45 -6.59 6.04
N PRO A 55 -10.76 -7.82 6.42
CA PRO A 55 -10.09 -8.65 7.43
C PRO A 55 -8.78 -9.22 6.90
N SER A 56 -7.83 -9.42 7.80
CA SER A 56 -6.49 -9.79 7.38
C SER A 56 -6.42 -11.18 6.76
N GLU A 57 -7.33 -12.06 7.12
CA GLU A 57 -7.31 -13.40 6.52
C GLU A 57 -7.69 -13.38 5.04
N ARG A 58 -8.29 -12.30 4.58
CA ARG A 58 -8.59 -12.13 3.16
C ARG A 58 -7.59 -11.25 2.43
N ALA A 59 -6.56 -10.79 3.13
CA ALA A 59 -5.66 -9.80 2.58
C ALA A 59 -4.96 -10.28 1.31
N GLN A 60 -4.46 -11.50 1.32
CA GLN A 60 -3.75 -12.00 0.15
C GLN A 60 -4.67 -12.19 -1.05
N GLU A 61 -5.86 -12.68 -0.80
CA GLU A 61 -6.85 -12.84 -1.86
C GLU A 61 -7.20 -11.49 -2.46
N LEU A 62 -7.45 -10.51 -1.60
CA LEU A 62 -7.85 -9.19 -2.08
C LEU A 62 -6.69 -8.49 -2.78
N LEU A 63 -5.48 -8.67 -2.27
CA LEU A 63 -4.31 -8.12 -2.93
C LEU A 63 -4.13 -8.70 -4.33
N ALA A 64 -4.33 -10.00 -4.46
CA ALA A 64 -4.24 -10.63 -5.78
C ALA A 64 -5.26 -10.05 -6.75
N ASN A 65 -6.48 -9.81 -6.26
CA ASN A 65 -7.50 -9.19 -7.10
C ASN A 65 -7.12 -7.78 -7.49
N ILE A 66 -6.56 -7.02 -6.56
CA ILE A 66 -6.15 -5.65 -6.83
C ILE A 66 -5.06 -5.64 -7.91
N ASN A 67 -4.06 -6.50 -7.77
CA ASN A 67 -2.99 -6.56 -8.75
C ASN A 67 -3.47 -7.08 -10.10
N ALA A 68 -4.47 -7.94 -10.09
CA ALA A 68 -5.05 -8.42 -11.36
C ALA A 68 -5.80 -7.31 -12.08
N ASN A 69 -6.25 -6.29 -11.35
CA ASN A 69 -6.99 -5.18 -11.94
C ASN A 69 -6.21 -3.89 -11.95
N VAL A 70 -4.90 -3.97 -11.87
CA VAL A 70 -4.07 -2.78 -11.72
C VAL A 70 -4.24 -1.81 -12.88
N GLY A 71 -4.46 -2.33 -14.09
CA GLY A 71 -4.66 -1.46 -15.25
C GLY A 71 -5.89 -0.58 -15.10
N GLN A 72 -6.98 -1.15 -14.62
CA GLN A 72 -8.19 -0.37 -14.42
C GLN A 72 -8.01 0.62 -13.29
N ILE A 73 -7.33 0.21 -12.23
CA ILE A 73 -7.07 1.11 -11.11
C ILE A 73 -6.21 2.28 -11.57
N ARG A 74 -5.20 2.00 -12.36
CA ARG A 74 -4.33 3.05 -12.89
C ARG A 74 -5.13 4.00 -13.79
N TYR A 75 -6.01 3.47 -14.60
CA TYR A 75 -6.85 4.31 -15.44
C TYR A 75 -7.73 5.22 -14.59
N ASN A 76 -8.36 4.67 -13.57
CA ASN A 76 -9.20 5.47 -12.69
C ASN A 76 -8.40 6.53 -11.96
N LEU A 77 -7.21 6.18 -11.52
CA LEU A 77 -6.34 7.15 -10.87
C LEU A 77 -5.96 8.25 -11.83
N ALA A 78 -5.61 7.89 -13.05
CA ALA A 78 -5.24 8.88 -14.06
C ALA A 78 -6.38 9.87 -14.31
N SER A 79 -7.61 9.36 -14.35
CA SER A 79 -8.76 10.24 -14.54
C SER A 79 -8.88 11.25 -13.41
N ARG A 80 -8.58 10.82 -12.18
CA ARG A 80 -8.74 11.69 -11.02
C ARG A 80 -7.58 12.69 -10.89
N THR A 81 -6.41 12.36 -11.44
CA THR A 81 -5.22 13.19 -11.25
C THR A 81 -4.75 13.88 -12.53
N ARG A 82 -5.52 13.80 -13.59
CA ARG A 82 -5.08 14.28 -14.89
C ARG A 82 -4.70 15.76 -14.90
N HIS A 83 -5.26 16.54 -14.01
CA HIS A 83 -4.95 17.97 -13.95
C HIS A 83 -3.72 18.27 -13.12
N GLN A 84 -3.31 17.32 -12.28
CA GLN A 84 -2.15 17.50 -11.43
C GLN A 84 -0.93 16.73 -11.93
N LEU A 85 -1.17 15.60 -12.60
CA LEU A 85 -0.09 14.76 -13.08
C LEU A 85 -0.20 14.61 -14.58
N ARG A 86 0.89 14.87 -15.28
CA ARG A 86 0.91 14.65 -16.72
C ARG A 86 0.89 13.18 -17.04
N ARG A 87 1.55 12.40 -16.21
CA ARG A 87 1.72 10.99 -16.48
C ARG A 87 1.48 10.23 -15.19
N THR A 88 0.68 9.19 -15.28
CA THR A 88 0.40 8.36 -14.13
C THR A 88 1.45 7.27 -14.03
N PRO A 89 2.12 7.14 -12.88
CA PRO A 89 3.11 6.07 -12.72
C PRO A 89 2.46 4.70 -12.82
N GLU A 90 3.29 3.72 -13.11
CA GLU A 90 2.85 2.35 -12.99
C GLU A 90 2.67 2.03 -11.52
N LEU A 91 1.60 1.31 -11.22
CA LEU A 91 1.25 1.03 -9.84
C LEU A 91 1.63 -0.38 -9.47
N SER A 92 2.17 -0.54 -8.28
CA SER A 92 2.42 -1.84 -7.66
C SER A 92 1.85 -1.80 -6.26
N PHE A 93 1.16 -2.84 -5.87
CA PHE A 93 0.48 -2.89 -4.59
C PHE A 93 1.06 -3.97 -3.71
N PHE A 94 1.26 -3.65 -2.45
CA PHE A 94 1.84 -4.56 -1.47
C PHE A 94 1.04 -4.46 -0.19
N ILE A 95 1.05 -5.52 0.59
CA ILE A 95 0.45 -5.46 1.91
C ILE A 95 1.39 -4.70 2.84
N ASP A 96 0.82 -3.75 3.57
CA ASP A 96 1.57 -3.07 4.62
C ASP A 96 1.49 -3.92 5.87
N ASP A 97 2.56 -4.62 6.15
CA ASP A 97 2.59 -5.50 7.31
C ASP A 97 3.34 -4.89 8.48
N SER A 98 3.36 -3.56 8.52
CA SER A 98 4.08 -2.87 9.60
C SER A 98 3.62 -3.32 10.97
N LEU A 99 2.31 -3.39 11.17
CA LEU A 99 1.79 -3.83 12.45
C LEU A 99 2.12 -5.28 12.73
N ASP A 100 1.93 -6.12 11.72
CA ASP A 100 2.27 -7.52 11.86
C ASP A 100 3.76 -7.68 12.12
N TYR A 101 4.56 -6.85 11.46
CA TYR A 101 5.98 -6.90 11.66
C TYR A 101 6.35 -6.54 13.09
N ILE A 102 5.69 -5.52 13.66
CA ILE A 102 5.95 -5.13 15.03
C ILE A 102 5.56 -6.24 15.99
N GLU A 103 4.41 -6.84 15.79
CA GLU A 103 3.99 -7.95 16.62
C GLU A 103 4.94 -9.13 16.49
N HIS A 104 5.36 -9.37 15.26
CA HIS A 104 6.30 -10.46 15.00
C HIS A 104 7.64 -10.22 15.67
N ILE A 105 8.09 -8.98 15.67
CA ILE A 105 9.33 -8.63 16.35
C ILE A 105 9.22 -8.90 17.84
N ASP A 106 8.08 -8.55 18.43
CA ASP A 106 7.90 -8.83 19.85
C ASP A 106 7.99 -10.32 20.14
N GLU A 107 7.38 -11.12 19.30
CA GLU A 107 7.47 -12.57 19.44
C GLU A 107 8.90 -13.05 19.28
N LEU A 108 9.59 -12.52 18.31
CA LEU A 108 10.96 -12.91 18.06
C LEU A 108 11.86 -12.53 19.21
N LEU A 109 11.65 -11.35 19.77
CA LEU A 109 12.43 -10.93 20.91
C LEU A 109 12.19 -11.84 22.10
N ALA A 110 10.96 -12.23 22.31
CA ALA A 110 10.65 -13.15 23.38
C ALA A 110 11.32 -14.49 23.17
N LYS A 111 11.36 -14.93 21.94
CA LYS A 111 12.03 -16.19 21.62
C LYS A 111 13.52 -16.08 21.69
N ASP A 112 14.06 -14.94 21.31
CA ASP A 112 15.50 -14.76 21.33
C ASP A 112 16.08 -14.90 22.70
N LYS A 113 15.33 -14.60 23.71
CA LYS A 113 15.80 -14.81 25.06
C LYS A 113 16.02 -16.28 25.33
N LYS A 114 15.43 -17.12 24.52
CA LYS A 114 15.56 -18.55 24.70
C LYS A 114 16.54 -19.16 23.72
N SER A 115 16.45 -18.76 22.44
CA SER A 115 17.31 -19.36 21.47
C SER A 115 17.73 -18.32 20.49
N THR A 116 18.67 -17.63 20.80
CA THR A 116 19.05 -16.46 20.15
C THR A 116 19.26 -16.50 18.71
N ASN A 117 19.84 -17.17 18.09
CA ASN A 117 20.41 -16.84 16.81
C ASN A 117 19.61 -17.09 15.62
N GLU A 118 18.66 -17.95 15.70
CA GLU A 118 17.95 -18.34 14.51
C GLU A 118 17.23 -17.20 13.90
N GLN A 119 16.69 -16.34 14.72
CA GLN A 119 15.92 -15.24 14.21
C GLN A 119 16.78 -14.17 13.63
N ALA A 120 17.95 -14.03 14.19
CA ALA A 120 18.84 -12.99 13.72
C ALA A 120 19.22 -13.18 12.28
N GLU A 121 19.16 -14.39 11.82
CA GLU A 121 19.54 -14.69 10.46
C GLU A 121 18.49 -14.38 9.45
N LYS A 122 17.30 -14.22 9.92
CA LYS A 122 16.21 -13.92 9.02
C LYS A 122 16.08 -12.44 8.76
#